data_4d9616372bfcc1fcfd8bf3492ecb4ed3
#
_entry.id   4d9616372bfcc1fcfd8bf3492ecb4ed3
#
_cell.length_a   1.000
_cell.length_b   1.000
_cell.length_c   1.000
_cell.angle_alpha   90.00
_cell.angle_beta   90.00
_cell.angle_gamma   90.00
#
_symmetry.space_group_name_H-M   'P 1'
#
loop_
_entity.id
_entity.type
_entity.pdbx_description
1 polymer ?
#
loop_
_entity_poly.entity_id
_entity_poly.type
_entity_poly.pdbx_seq_one_letter_code
_entity_poly.pdbx_strand_id
1 'polypeptide(L)'
;VDNKTYEVKVYVGSQNFYDFSTNGQVDGITAKRSPGSVLKPFLYALAIDEGIAAPESKIPDVPLYFSNFSPQNANKKYYGLIEMREALIKSLNIPFVSLLKEYKDDKFFYFLKEVLDFKDNNPSRYGLSLILGTKELSVENIAKLYTGLGNYGNFKDLKYTRDGQEEKGDQLISRGSAYLTLDTIRQLERPGLESMYREKNPVSWKTGTSYGRRDGWAAGVTPDWTVVVWVGNFTGESNSNLSGVVSAGKL
;
A
#
# COMPACT_ATOMS: atom_id res chain seq x y z
N VAL A 1 12.64 0.43 -8.03
CA VAL A 1 12.18 0.30 -9.42
C VAL A 1 12.29 1.64 -10.11
N ASP A 2 12.75 1.64 -11.34
CA ASP A 2 12.71 2.82 -12.23
C ASP A 2 11.29 2.92 -12.81
N ASN A 3 10.61 4.05 -12.56
CA ASN A 3 9.21 4.20 -12.96
C ASN A 3 9.02 4.23 -14.49
N LYS A 4 10.00 4.75 -15.25
CA LYS A 4 9.89 4.89 -16.71
C LYS A 4 10.03 3.55 -17.43
N THR A 5 10.98 2.74 -16.97
CA THR A 5 11.34 1.47 -17.62
C THR A 5 10.72 0.25 -16.95
N TYR A 6 10.18 0.38 -15.72
CA TYR A 6 9.73 -0.70 -14.82
C TYR A 6 10.84 -1.67 -14.42
N GLU A 7 12.10 -1.29 -14.65
CA GLU A 7 13.25 -2.12 -14.28
C GLU A 7 13.48 -2.12 -12.77
N VAL A 8 13.70 -3.28 -12.21
CA VAL A 8 14.14 -3.45 -10.83
C VAL A 8 15.64 -3.13 -10.76
N LYS A 9 15.98 -1.98 -10.18
CA LYS A 9 17.37 -1.53 -10.07
C LYS A 9 18.07 -2.04 -8.82
N VAL A 10 17.31 -2.30 -7.75
CA VAL A 10 17.83 -2.82 -6.48
C VAL A 10 16.90 -3.91 -5.99
N TYR A 11 17.48 -5.03 -5.57
CA TYR A 11 16.79 -6.19 -5.03
C TYR A 11 17.56 -6.72 -3.82
N VAL A 12 16.97 -6.60 -2.63
CA VAL A 12 17.57 -7.05 -1.36
C VAL A 12 16.62 -8.02 -0.69
N GLY A 13 16.87 -9.31 -0.83
CA GLY A 13 16.01 -10.38 -0.33
C GLY A 13 16.06 -10.56 1.19
N SER A 14 17.20 -10.27 1.81
CA SER A 14 17.39 -10.38 3.26
C SER A 14 18.49 -9.44 3.74
N GLN A 15 18.54 -9.20 5.04
CA GLN A 15 19.59 -8.38 5.66
C GLN A 15 20.99 -9.01 5.55
N ASN A 16 21.06 -10.32 5.74
CA ASN A 16 22.31 -11.09 5.63
C ASN A 16 22.00 -12.52 5.22
N PHE A 17 22.37 -12.88 3.99
CA PHE A 17 22.15 -14.22 3.43
C PHE A 17 22.80 -15.36 4.25
N TYR A 18 23.93 -15.08 4.89
CA TYR A 18 24.69 -16.07 5.65
C TYR A 18 24.26 -16.18 7.12
N ASP A 19 23.29 -15.38 7.56
CA ASP A 19 22.77 -15.48 8.92
C ASP A 19 21.63 -16.49 9.00
N PHE A 20 21.97 -17.72 9.36
CA PHE A 20 21.00 -18.80 9.54
C PHE A 20 20.10 -18.60 10.75
N SER A 21 20.55 -17.83 11.75
CA SER A 21 19.77 -17.60 12.98
C SER A 21 18.54 -16.74 12.73
N THR A 22 18.60 -15.86 11.73
CA THR A 22 17.50 -14.96 11.31
C THR A 22 16.81 -15.40 10.02
N ASN A 23 17.06 -16.65 9.56
CA ASN A 23 16.53 -17.17 8.30
C ASN A 23 16.97 -16.33 7.07
N GLY A 24 18.22 -15.88 7.04
CA GLY A 24 18.75 -14.98 6.02
C GLY A 24 18.69 -15.51 4.58
N GLN A 25 18.49 -16.81 4.38
CA GLN A 25 18.31 -17.42 3.05
C GLN A 25 16.87 -17.29 2.51
N VAL A 26 15.93 -16.82 3.32
CA VAL A 26 14.57 -16.53 2.84
C VAL A 26 14.59 -15.27 1.99
N ASP A 27 14.05 -15.37 0.79
CA ASP A 27 13.84 -14.22 -0.07
C ASP A 27 12.60 -13.43 0.39
N GLY A 28 12.84 -12.33 1.10
CA GLY A 28 11.81 -11.44 1.61
C GLY A 28 11.04 -10.68 0.54
N ILE A 29 11.61 -10.56 -0.68
CA ILE A 29 10.93 -9.85 -1.78
C ILE A 29 9.74 -10.65 -2.30
N THR A 30 9.86 -11.97 -2.37
CA THR A 30 8.81 -12.87 -2.85
C THR A 30 7.92 -13.42 -1.74
N ALA A 31 8.37 -13.35 -0.48
CA ALA A 31 7.63 -13.83 0.68
C ALA A 31 6.32 -13.04 0.85
N LYS A 32 5.20 -13.77 0.95
CA LYS A 32 3.88 -13.17 1.14
C LYS A 32 3.66 -12.80 2.59
N ARG A 33 3.25 -11.56 2.81
CA ARG A 33 3.00 -10.96 4.13
C ARG A 33 1.75 -10.07 4.08
N SER A 34 1.15 -9.82 5.24
CA SER A 34 0.03 -8.88 5.33
C SER A 34 0.48 -7.45 5.01
N PRO A 35 -0.04 -6.83 3.94
CA PRO A 35 0.36 -5.48 3.53
C PRO A 35 -0.20 -4.39 4.45
N GLY A 36 -1.15 -4.70 5.31
CA GLY A 36 -1.81 -3.70 6.14
C GLY A 36 -2.41 -2.58 5.29
N SER A 37 -2.12 -1.34 5.66
CA SER A 37 -2.73 -0.14 5.06
C SER A 37 -2.10 0.33 3.73
N VAL A 38 -1.09 -0.34 3.18
CA VAL A 38 -0.47 0.10 1.90
C VAL A 38 -1.39 -0.06 0.68
N LEU A 39 -2.51 -0.77 0.82
CA LEU A 39 -3.52 -0.90 -0.24
C LEU A 39 -4.50 0.28 -0.31
N LYS A 40 -4.61 1.09 0.73
CA LYS A 40 -5.59 2.19 0.82
C LYS A 40 -5.50 3.22 -0.32
N PRO A 41 -4.31 3.64 -0.79
CA PRO A 41 -4.21 4.57 -1.92
C PRO A 41 -4.89 4.07 -3.19
N PHE A 42 -4.90 2.78 -3.45
CA PHE A 42 -5.53 2.21 -4.64
C PHE A 42 -7.05 2.25 -4.57
N LEU A 43 -7.64 1.90 -3.42
CA LEU A 43 -9.07 2.06 -3.22
C LEU A 43 -9.50 3.54 -3.29
N TYR A 44 -8.69 4.43 -2.73
CA TYR A 44 -8.93 5.87 -2.79
C TYR A 44 -8.93 6.38 -4.24
N ALA A 45 -7.92 6.00 -5.03
CA ALA A 45 -7.82 6.37 -6.44
C ALA A 45 -9.00 5.85 -7.27
N LEU A 46 -9.37 4.59 -7.08
CA LEU A 46 -10.49 3.96 -7.78
C LEU A 46 -11.85 4.58 -7.40
N ALA A 47 -12.03 4.94 -6.13
CA ALA A 47 -13.25 5.60 -5.66
C ALA A 47 -13.37 7.02 -6.23
N ILE A 48 -12.27 7.74 -6.40
CA ILE A 48 -12.25 9.04 -7.10
C ILE A 48 -12.58 8.85 -8.58
N ASP A 49 -12.01 7.84 -9.20
CA ASP A 49 -12.20 7.54 -10.62
C ASP A 49 -13.66 7.28 -10.98
N GLU A 50 -14.38 6.62 -10.09
CA GLU A 50 -15.81 6.33 -10.27
C GLU A 50 -16.74 7.42 -9.72
N GLY A 51 -16.19 8.52 -9.18
CA GLY A 51 -16.99 9.61 -8.61
C GLY A 51 -17.68 9.27 -7.29
N ILE A 52 -17.28 8.16 -6.63
CA ILE A 52 -17.79 7.76 -5.30
C ILE A 52 -17.28 8.72 -4.22
N ALA A 53 -16.05 9.21 -4.37
CA ALA A 53 -15.42 10.13 -3.43
C ALA A 53 -14.58 11.18 -4.15
N ALA A 54 -14.34 12.30 -3.48
CA ALA A 54 -13.34 13.29 -3.83
C ALA A 54 -12.41 13.51 -2.61
N PRO A 55 -11.24 14.12 -2.77
CA PRO A 55 -10.35 14.41 -1.63
C PRO A 55 -11.04 15.12 -0.47
N GLU A 56 -11.93 16.05 -0.76
CA GLU A 56 -12.70 16.87 0.19
C GLU A 56 -14.01 16.23 0.65
N SER A 57 -14.42 15.12 0.08
CA SER A 57 -15.63 14.41 0.49
C SER A 57 -15.55 14.02 1.95
N LYS A 58 -16.64 14.27 2.68
CA LYS A 58 -16.73 13.91 4.09
C LYS A 58 -17.17 12.46 4.26
N ILE A 59 -16.45 11.73 5.09
CA ILE A 59 -16.75 10.34 5.44
C ILE A 59 -16.79 10.19 6.96
N PRO A 60 -17.74 9.39 7.52
CA PRO A 60 -17.80 9.17 8.95
C PRO A 60 -16.67 8.24 9.43
N ASP A 61 -16.00 8.70 10.50
CA ASP A 61 -15.06 7.90 11.31
C ASP A 61 -15.67 7.71 12.71
N VAL A 62 -16.66 6.85 12.78
CA VAL A 62 -17.42 6.51 13.99
C VAL A 62 -17.44 4.98 14.17
N PRO A 63 -17.76 4.46 15.36
CA PRO A 63 -17.86 3.02 15.57
C PRO A 63 -18.75 2.33 14.52
N LEU A 64 -18.22 1.31 13.86
CA LEU A 64 -18.93 0.49 12.89
C LEU A 64 -19.00 -0.96 13.35
N TYR A 65 -20.17 -1.55 13.20
CA TYR A 65 -20.45 -2.93 13.57
C TYR A 65 -21.03 -3.65 12.35
N PHE A 66 -20.35 -4.68 11.89
CA PHE A 66 -20.86 -5.68 10.97
C PHE A 66 -21.05 -6.98 11.77
N SER A 67 -21.90 -7.88 11.35
CA SER A 67 -22.28 -9.06 12.15
C SER A 67 -21.11 -9.76 12.86
N ASN A 68 -19.99 -9.98 12.17
CA ASN A 68 -18.81 -10.67 12.70
C ASN A 68 -17.52 -9.84 12.60
N PHE A 69 -17.62 -8.54 12.27
CA PHE A 69 -16.45 -7.69 12.02
C PHE A 69 -16.71 -6.28 12.55
N SER A 70 -15.81 -5.82 13.42
CA SER A 70 -15.85 -4.47 13.98
C SER A 70 -14.48 -3.81 13.79
N PRO A 71 -14.31 -3.02 12.73
CA PRO A 71 -13.04 -2.35 12.47
C PRO A 71 -12.75 -1.28 13.52
N GLN A 72 -11.49 -1.16 13.90
CA GLN A 72 -11.01 -0.10 14.79
C GLN A 72 -9.83 0.62 14.16
N ASN A 73 -9.70 1.92 14.42
CA ASN A 73 -8.49 2.66 14.09
C ASN A 73 -7.32 2.20 14.95
N ALA A 74 -6.10 2.24 14.41
CA ALA A 74 -4.90 1.76 15.12
C ALA A 74 -4.67 2.47 16.46
N ASN A 75 -5.04 3.75 16.56
CA ASN A 75 -4.94 4.56 17.78
C ASN A 75 -6.19 4.48 18.68
N LYS A 76 -7.19 3.67 18.31
CA LYS A 76 -8.48 3.49 19.00
C LYS A 76 -9.29 4.79 19.18
N LYS A 77 -9.02 5.84 18.38
CA LYS A 77 -9.74 7.11 18.39
C LYS A 77 -10.68 7.21 17.20
N TYR A 78 -11.73 8.00 17.35
CA TYR A 78 -12.71 8.34 16.31
C TYR A 78 -12.66 9.84 16.07
N TYR A 79 -12.74 10.26 14.81
CA TYR A 79 -12.60 11.66 14.40
C TYR A 79 -13.93 12.28 13.94
N GLY A 80 -15.03 11.52 14.01
CA GLY A 80 -16.34 12.01 13.58
C GLY A 80 -16.45 12.11 12.07
N LEU A 81 -16.82 13.27 11.55
CA LEU A 81 -16.90 13.53 10.11
C LEU A 81 -15.57 14.11 9.62
N ILE A 82 -14.84 13.37 8.80
CA ILE A 82 -13.48 13.71 8.35
C ILE A 82 -13.40 13.74 6.81
N GLU A 83 -12.46 14.50 6.25
CA GLU A 83 -12.21 14.48 4.80
C GLU A 83 -11.52 13.17 4.38
N MET A 84 -11.85 12.69 3.16
CA MET A 84 -11.26 11.47 2.62
C MET A 84 -9.74 11.56 2.52
N ARG A 85 -9.19 12.74 2.12
CA ARG A 85 -7.73 12.95 2.10
C ARG A 85 -7.10 12.81 3.48
N GLU A 86 -7.72 13.37 4.53
CA GLU A 86 -7.22 13.23 5.90
C GLU A 86 -7.34 11.80 6.41
N ALA A 87 -8.40 11.09 6.05
CA ALA A 87 -8.56 9.67 6.38
C ALA A 87 -7.43 8.83 5.76
N LEU A 88 -7.00 9.15 4.52
CA LEU A 88 -5.86 8.49 3.87
C LEU A 88 -4.54 8.86 4.54
N ILE A 89 -4.28 10.14 4.81
CA ILE A 89 -3.07 10.64 5.48
C ILE A 89 -2.93 10.01 6.87
N LYS A 90 -3.99 10.05 7.66
CA LYS A 90 -4.04 9.44 9.01
C LYS A 90 -4.13 7.91 8.98
N SER A 91 -4.28 7.33 7.79
CA SER A 91 -4.39 5.87 7.60
C SER A 91 -5.51 5.21 8.41
N LEU A 92 -6.66 5.91 8.55
CA LEU A 92 -7.79 5.42 9.33
C LEU A 92 -8.37 4.14 8.72
N ASN A 93 -8.81 3.23 9.58
CA ASN A 93 -9.37 1.95 9.13
C ASN A 93 -10.86 2.06 8.82
N ILE A 94 -11.62 2.69 9.70
CA ILE A 94 -13.08 2.75 9.61
C ILE A 94 -13.56 3.43 8.33
N PRO A 95 -13.05 4.64 7.95
CA PRO A 95 -13.43 5.27 6.70
C PRO A 95 -13.12 4.40 5.47
N PHE A 96 -11.98 3.70 5.47
CA PHE A 96 -11.60 2.85 4.35
C PHE A 96 -12.40 1.55 4.26
N VAL A 97 -12.85 0.99 5.38
CA VAL A 97 -13.81 -0.13 5.38
C VAL A 97 -15.16 0.33 4.84
N SER A 98 -15.64 1.52 5.24
CA SER A 98 -16.87 2.12 4.71
C SER A 98 -16.76 2.39 3.21
N LEU A 99 -15.64 2.96 2.76
CA LEU A 99 -15.37 3.21 1.33
C LEU A 99 -15.34 1.92 0.53
N LEU A 100 -14.69 0.85 1.06
CA LEU A 100 -14.66 -0.44 0.40
C LEU A 100 -16.04 -1.07 0.27
N LYS A 101 -16.90 -0.89 1.29
CA LYS A 101 -18.28 -1.36 1.23
C LYS A 101 -19.07 -0.67 0.12
N GLU A 102 -18.86 0.63 -0.07
CA GLU A 102 -19.52 1.42 -1.11
C GLU A 102 -18.97 1.08 -2.50
N TYR A 103 -17.65 1.02 -2.65
CA TYR A 103 -16.95 0.66 -3.89
C TYR A 103 -17.22 -0.79 -4.31
N LYS A 104 -17.45 -1.70 -3.37
CA LYS A 104 -17.58 -3.16 -3.42
C LYS A 104 -16.23 -3.88 -3.29
N ASP A 105 -16.18 -4.79 -2.35
CA ASP A 105 -14.98 -5.56 -2.01
C ASP A 105 -14.54 -6.54 -3.10
N ASP A 106 -15.49 -7.15 -3.81
CA ASP A 106 -15.24 -8.01 -4.97
C ASP A 106 -14.62 -7.22 -6.13
N LYS A 107 -15.10 -6.02 -6.40
CA LYS A 107 -14.57 -5.15 -7.44
C LYS A 107 -13.12 -4.74 -7.17
N PHE A 108 -12.82 -4.36 -5.92
CA PHE A 108 -11.45 -4.07 -5.50
C PHE A 108 -10.54 -5.31 -5.55
N PHE A 109 -11.08 -6.48 -5.18
CA PHE A 109 -10.35 -7.74 -5.30
C PHE A 109 -9.97 -8.06 -6.75
N TYR A 110 -10.90 -7.88 -7.70
CA TYR A 110 -10.63 -8.14 -9.12
C TYR A 110 -9.67 -7.12 -9.72
N PHE A 111 -9.69 -5.86 -9.31
CA PHE A 111 -8.64 -4.90 -9.65
C PHE A 111 -7.25 -5.39 -9.19
N LEU A 112 -7.11 -5.81 -7.93
CA LEU A 112 -5.85 -6.35 -7.43
C LEU A 112 -5.44 -7.61 -8.20
N LYS A 113 -6.39 -8.46 -8.56
CA LYS A 113 -6.12 -9.67 -9.33
C LYS A 113 -5.64 -9.36 -10.74
N GLU A 114 -6.23 -8.40 -11.41
CA GLU A 114 -5.84 -7.96 -12.75
C GLU A 114 -4.41 -7.42 -12.76
N VAL A 115 -4.06 -6.58 -11.78
CA VAL A 115 -2.71 -6.02 -11.69
C VAL A 115 -1.67 -7.08 -11.30
N LEU A 116 -1.98 -7.99 -10.37
CA LEU A 116 -1.00 -8.87 -9.72
C LEU A 116 -1.00 -10.32 -10.21
N ASP A 117 -1.93 -10.67 -11.08
CA ASP A 117 -2.12 -12.00 -11.68
C ASP A 117 -2.05 -13.17 -10.68
N PHE A 118 -2.72 -13.05 -9.55
CA PHE A 118 -2.78 -14.15 -8.59
C PHE A 118 -3.92 -15.14 -8.88
N LYS A 119 -3.71 -16.42 -8.51
CA LYS A 119 -4.63 -17.52 -8.86
C LYS A 119 -5.94 -17.57 -8.06
N ASP A 120 -6.01 -16.90 -6.91
CA ASP A 120 -7.19 -16.89 -6.05
C ASP A 120 -8.38 -16.22 -6.76
N ASN A 121 -9.56 -16.87 -6.71
CA ASN A 121 -10.80 -16.42 -7.37
C ASN A 121 -11.96 -16.21 -6.37
N ASN A 122 -11.68 -16.22 -5.07
CA ASN A 122 -12.73 -16.11 -4.06
C ASN A 122 -12.63 -14.79 -3.27
N PRO A 123 -13.25 -13.69 -3.75
CA PRO A 123 -13.26 -12.41 -3.04
C PRO A 123 -13.92 -12.50 -1.66
N SER A 124 -14.97 -13.33 -1.51
CA SER A 124 -15.71 -13.46 -0.26
C SER A 124 -14.86 -13.98 0.91
N ARG A 125 -13.70 -14.59 0.62
CA ARG A 125 -12.73 -15.01 1.64
C ARG A 125 -12.18 -13.84 2.43
N TYR A 126 -12.08 -12.67 1.81
CA TYR A 126 -11.46 -11.47 2.38
C TYR A 126 -12.51 -10.43 2.81
N GLY A 127 -13.57 -10.27 2.03
CA GLY A 127 -14.63 -9.30 2.29
C GLY A 127 -14.09 -7.91 2.58
N LEU A 128 -14.74 -7.19 3.50
CA LEU A 128 -14.34 -5.83 3.88
C LEU A 128 -12.98 -5.74 4.58
N SER A 129 -12.45 -6.86 5.10
CA SER A 129 -11.12 -6.87 5.72
C SER A 129 -9.97 -6.82 4.71
N LEU A 130 -10.26 -6.99 3.41
CA LEU A 130 -9.28 -6.91 2.33
C LEU A 130 -8.45 -5.61 2.40
N ILE A 131 -9.11 -4.45 2.66
CA ILE A 131 -8.44 -3.15 2.74
C ILE A 131 -7.54 -2.99 3.97
N LEU A 132 -7.66 -3.88 4.93
CA LEU A 132 -6.82 -3.93 6.13
C LEU A 132 -5.65 -4.92 6.00
N GLY A 133 -5.51 -5.56 4.83
CA GLY A 133 -4.37 -6.42 4.50
C GLY A 133 -4.55 -7.89 4.82
N THR A 134 -5.78 -8.41 4.83
CA THR A 134 -6.03 -9.85 5.02
C THR A 134 -5.58 -10.71 3.85
N LYS A 135 -5.45 -10.12 2.64
CA LYS A 135 -4.78 -10.78 1.52
C LYS A 135 -3.28 -10.50 1.60
N GLU A 136 -2.50 -11.55 1.80
CA GLU A 136 -1.05 -11.46 1.81
C GLU A 136 -0.50 -11.16 0.41
N LEU A 137 0.48 -10.25 0.36
CA LEU A 137 1.17 -9.80 -0.84
C LEU A 137 2.69 -9.79 -0.58
N SER A 138 3.47 -9.87 -1.64
CA SER A 138 4.93 -9.77 -1.59
C SER A 138 5.39 -8.30 -1.75
N VAL A 139 6.65 -8.02 -1.43
CA VAL A 139 7.28 -6.72 -1.72
C VAL A 139 7.22 -6.41 -3.20
N GLU A 140 7.45 -7.41 -4.05
CA GLU A 140 7.32 -7.32 -5.50
C GLU A 140 5.91 -6.89 -5.93
N ASN A 141 4.86 -7.49 -5.36
CA ASN A 141 3.48 -7.11 -5.63
C ASN A 141 3.21 -5.64 -5.28
N ILE A 142 3.69 -5.20 -4.11
CA ILE A 142 3.54 -3.80 -3.69
C ILE A 142 4.35 -2.87 -4.60
N ALA A 143 5.56 -3.27 -5.01
CA ALA A 143 6.38 -2.50 -5.94
C ALA A 143 5.68 -2.33 -7.30
N LYS A 144 5.09 -3.40 -7.86
CA LYS A 144 4.31 -3.34 -9.10
C LYS A 144 3.13 -2.36 -8.98
N LEU A 145 2.35 -2.47 -7.91
CA LEU A 145 1.22 -1.57 -7.64
C LEU A 145 1.67 -0.10 -7.57
N TYR A 146 2.69 0.21 -6.78
CA TYR A 146 3.14 1.59 -6.58
C TYR A 146 3.86 2.17 -7.81
N THR A 147 4.57 1.34 -8.58
CA THR A 147 5.13 1.77 -9.87
C THR A 147 4.02 2.15 -10.86
N GLY A 148 2.94 1.35 -10.93
CA GLY A 148 1.77 1.69 -11.72
C GLY A 148 1.09 2.98 -11.28
N LEU A 149 0.97 3.20 -9.97
CA LEU A 149 0.45 4.47 -9.43
C LEU A 149 1.38 5.65 -9.79
N GLY A 150 2.72 5.46 -9.68
CA GLY A 150 3.73 6.44 -10.07
C GLY A 150 3.72 6.78 -11.57
N ASN A 151 3.26 5.85 -12.39
CA ASN A 151 2.99 6.04 -13.82
C ASN A 151 1.55 6.50 -14.10
N TYR A 152 0.96 7.19 -13.14
CA TYR A 152 -0.39 7.76 -13.26
C TYR A 152 -1.45 6.73 -13.67
N GLY A 153 -1.42 5.55 -13.03
CA GLY A 153 -2.43 4.51 -13.20
C GLY A 153 -2.20 3.57 -14.38
N ASN A 154 -1.04 3.62 -15.02
CA ASN A 154 -0.63 2.66 -16.04
C ASN A 154 0.16 1.54 -15.37
N PHE A 155 -0.31 0.29 -15.48
CA PHE A 155 0.29 -0.86 -14.84
C PHE A 155 0.99 -1.76 -15.86
N LYS A 156 2.20 -2.22 -15.52
CA LYS A 156 3.00 -3.19 -16.30
C LYS A 156 3.69 -4.15 -15.35
N ASP A 157 4.20 -5.25 -15.89
CA ASP A 157 5.08 -6.13 -15.14
C ASP A 157 6.44 -5.49 -14.84
N LEU A 158 7.03 -5.87 -13.71
CA LEU A 158 8.38 -5.44 -13.36
C LEU A 158 9.40 -6.21 -14.21
N LYS A 159 10.44 -5.51 -14.66
CA LYS A 159 11.51 -6.09 -15.47
C LYS A 159 12.74 -6.36 -14.62
N TYR A 160 13.21 -7.59 -14.63
CA TYR A 160 14.42 -8.01 -13.92
C TYR A 160 15.66 -8.08 -14.84
N THR A 161 15.44 -8.05 -16.15
CA THR A 161 16.49 -8.08 -17.17
C THR A 161 16.33 -6.90 -18.14
N ARG A 162 17.44 -6.48 -18.77
CA ARG A 162 17.44 -5.36 -19.72
C ARG A 162 16.86 -5.72 -21.09
N ASP A 163 16.82 -6.99 -21.43
CA ASP A 163 16.53 -7.47 -22.80
C ASP A 163 15.05 -7.82 -23.02
N GLY A 164 14.16 -7.37 -22.13
CA GLY A 164 12.73 -7.59 -22.27
C GLY A 164 12.09 -6.69 -23.35
N GLN A 165 11.16 -7.25 -24.12
CA GLN A 165 10.32 -6.45 -25.03
C GLN A 165 9.54 -5.38 -24.24
N GLU A 166 9.27 -4.23 -24.88
CA GLU A 166 8.38 -3.23 -24.29
C GLU A 166 6.95 -3.79 -24.26
N GLU A 167 6.49 -4.09 -23.05
CA GLU A 167 5.10 -4.47 -22.81
C GLU A 167 4.22 -3.22 -22.81
N LYS A 168 3.06 -3.33 -23.45
CA LYS A 168 2.03 -2.31 -23.34
C LYS A 168 1.39 -2.42 -21.95
N GLY A 169 1.37 -1.30 -21.23
CA GLY A 169 0.70 -1.25 -19.93
C GLY A 169 -0.81 -1.05 -20.05
N ASP A 170 -1.51 -1.43 -18.99
CA ASP A 170 -2.95 -1.26 -18.86
C ASP A 170 -3.27 -0.03 -18.00
N GLN A 171 -4.08 0.89 -18.52
CA GLN A 171 -4.54 2.08 -17.80
C GLN A 171 -5.75 1.69 -16.94
N LEU A 172 -5.53 1.27 -15.69
CA LEU A 172 -6.57 0.77 -14.79
C LEU A 172 -7.06 1.83 -13.78
N ILE A 173 -6.33 2.92 -13.62
CA ILE A 173 -6.73 4.11 -12.85
C ILE A 173 -6.51 5.32 -13.73
N SER A 174 -7.44 6.27 -13.77
CA SER A 174 -7.25 7.47 -14.56
C SER A 174 -6.06 8.30 -14.08
N ARG A 175 -5.46 9.06 -14.98
CA ARG A 175 -4.31 9.92 -14.66
C ARG A 175 -4.65 10.96 -13.59
N GLY A 176 -5.87 11.48 -13.62
CA GLY A 176 -6.35 12.46 -12.64
C GLY A 176 -6.46 11.88 -11.24
N SER A 177 -7.10 10.72 -11.11
CA SER A 177 -7.26 10.03 -9.82
C SER A 177 -5.94 9.57 -9.24
N ALA A 178 -5.03 9.06 -10.07
CA ALA A 178 -3.68 8.70 -9.66
C ALA A 178 -2.90 9.94 -9.17
N TYR A 179 -2.96 11.07 -9.89
CA TYR A 179 -2.33 12.33 -9.48
C TYR A 179 -2.87 12.82 -8.12
N LEU A 180 -4.19 12.89 -7.94
CA LEU A 180 -4.81 13.33 -6.69
C LEU A 180 -4.42 12.42 -5.52
N THR A 181 -4.28 11.12 -5.77
CA THR A 181 -3.84 10.15 -4.78
C THR A 181 -2.38 10.37 -4.39
N LEU A 182 -1.49 10.52 -5.37
CA LEU A 182 -0.07 10.81 -5.13
C LEU A 182 0.12 12.14 -4.39
N ASP A 183 -0.64 13.18 -4.76
CA ASP A 183 -0.61 14.48 -4.09
C ASP A 183 -1.10 14.37 -2.64
N THR A 184 -2.13 13.57 -2.37
CA THR A 184 -2.62 13.34 -1.01
C THR A 184 -1.59 12.63 -0.14
N ILE A 185 -0.98 11.53 -0.62
CA ILE A 185 0.00 10.77 0.18
C ILE A 185 1.37 11.45 0.25
N ARG A 186 1.64 12.46 -0.56
CA ARG A 186 2.81 13.33 -0.45
C ARG A 186 2.76 14.20 0.82
N GLN A 187 1.57 14.47 1.34
CA GLN A 187 1.37 15.29 2.53
C GLN A 187 1.64 14.52 3.84
N LEU A 188 1.92 13.21 3.77
CA LEU A 188 2.28 12.41 4.93
C LEU A 188 3.65 12.84 5.46
N GLU A 189 3.69 13.28 6.72
CA GLU A 189 4.94 13.70 7.36
C GLU A 189 5.86 12.51 7.64
N ARG A 190 7.16 12.69 7.39
CA ARG A 190 8.20 11.72 7.70
C ARG A 190 8.78 12.00 9.07
N PRO A 191 8.74 11.06 10.03
CA PRO A 191 9.33 11.26 11.34
C PRO A 191 10.82 11.58 11.26
N GLY A 192 11.22 12.70 11.86
CA GLY A 192 12.61 13.17 11.90
C GLY A 192 13.09 13.94 10.66
N LEU A 193 12.20 14.19 9.70
CA LEU A 193 12.53 14.90 8.46
C LEU A 193 11.51 16.01 8.13
N GLU A 194 10.72 16.42 9.12
CA GLU A 194 9.51 17.23 8.95
C GLU A 194 9.76 18.58 8.25
N SER A 195 10.95 19.21 8.49
CA SER A 195 11.26 20.53 7.94
C SER A 195 12.15 20.51 6.69
N MET A 196 13.00 19.51 6.53
CA MET A 196 14.04 19.51 5.48
C MET A 196 13.59 18.87 4.16
N TYR A 197 12.56 18.05 4.16
CA TYR A 197 12.19 17.22 3.00
C TYR A 197 11.05 17.78 2.15
N ARG A 198 10.25 18.69 2.67
CA ARG A 198 9.10 19.26 1.93
C ARG A 198 9.51 20.04 0.68
N GLU A 199 10.71 20.62 0.66
CA GLU A 199 11.12 21.52 -0.42
C GLU A 199 12.03 20.89 -1.48
N LYS A 200 12.84 19.87 -1.16
CA LYS A 200 13.88 19.38 -2.08
C LYS A 200 13.55 18.08 -2.83
N ASN A 201 12.85 17.13 -2.20
CA ASN A 201 12.52 15.83 -2.83
C ASN A 201 11.14 15.34 -2.37
N PRO A 202 10.06 15.79 -2.99
CA PRO A 202 8.72 15.35 -2.61
C PRO A 202 8.56 13.86 -2.93
N VAL A 203 8.29 13.07 -1.90
CA VAL A 203 7.99 11.65 -2.03
C VAL A 203 6.53 11.42 -1.63
N SER A 204 5.76 10.87 -2.54
CA SER A 204 4.44 10.36 -2.25
C SER A 204 4.59 8.98 -1.62
N TRP A 205 4.17 8.79 -0.37
CA TRP A 205 4.45 7.54 0.32
C TRP A 205 3.33 7.07 1.23
N LYS A 206 3.31 5.77 1.51
CA LYS A 206 2.31 5.16 2.41
C LYS A 206 2.97 4.08 3.25
N THR A 207 2.59 4.05 4.51
CA THR A 207 2.99 2.98 5.42
C THR A 207 1.88 1.98 5.65
N GLY A 208 2.26 0.75 5.98
CA GLY A 208 1.40 -0.31 6.46
C GLY A 208 1.98 -0.96 7.71
N THR A 209 1.10 -1.42 8.56
CA THR A 209 1.45 -2.26 9.71
C THR A 209 0.42 -3.38 9.77
N SER A 210 0.86 -4.63 9.80
CA SER A 210 -0.06 -5.75 9.90
C SER A 210 -0.67 -5.87 11.30
N TYR A 211 -1.80 -6.57 11.37
CA TYR A 211 -2.38 -6.94 12.66
C TYR A 211 -1.38 -7.76 13.49
N GLY A 212 -1.25 -7.43 14.77
CA GLY A 212 -0.26 -8.05 15.66
C GLY A 212 1.17 -7.55 15.45
N ARG A 213 1.41 -6.49 14.64
CA ARG A 213 2.73 -5.88 14.42
C ARG A 213 3.80 -6.90 14.00
N ARG A 214 3.48 -7.72 13.01
CA ARG A 214 4.40 -8.70 12.42
C ARG A 214 5.16 -8.12 11.25
N ASP A 215 4.51 -7.20 10.53
CA ASP A 215 4.99 -6.61 9.29
C ASP A 215 4.90 -5.09 9.35
N GLY A 216 5.99 -4.42 9.03
CA GLY A 216 6.07 -2.98 8.81
C GLY A 216 6.42 -2.69 7.36
N TRP A 217 5.63 -1.86 6.70
CA TRP A 217 5.76 -1.52 5.30
C TRP A 217 5.93 -0.02 5.09
N ALA A 218 6.75 0.33 4.12
CA ALA A 218 6.77 1.65 3.51
C ALA A 218 6.90 1.50 2.00
N ALA A 219 6.05 2.20 1.27
CA ALA A 219 6.12 2.29 -0.18
C ALA A 219 6.14 3.77 -0.57
N GLY A 220 7.18 4.19 -1.24
CA GLY A 220 7.43 5.57 -1.66
C GLY A 220 7.58 5.69 -3.17
N VAL A 221 7.06 6.78 -3.72
CA VAL A 221 7.08 7.10 -5.14
C VAL A 221 7.59 8.53 -5.32
N THR A 222 8.57 8.69 -6.19
CA THR A 222 9.01 9.96 -6.78
C THR A 222 8.67 9.98 -8.27
N PRO A 223 8.90 11.05 -9.01
CA PRO A 223 8.70 11.04 -10.46
C PRO A 223 9.50 9.95 -11.21
N ASP A 224 10.67 9.57 -10.67
CA ASP A 224 11.58 8.64 -11.33
C ASP A 224 11.64 7.26 -10.67
N TRP A 225 11.34 7.16 -9.37
CA TRP A 225 11.62 5.96 -8.57
C TRP A 225 10.44 5.50 -7.72
N THR A 226 10.26 4.20 -7.66
CA THR A 226 9.45 3.52 -6.65
C THR A 226 10.36 2.69 -5.74
N VAL A 227 10.20 2.89 -4.43
CA VAL A 227 10.93 2.14 -3.39
C VAL A 227 9.92 1.49 -2.45
N VAL A 228 10.10 0.21 -2.19
CA VAL A 228 9.29 -0.53 -1.20
C VAL A 228 10.21 -1.19 -0.20
N VAL A 229 9.89 -1.00 1.07
CA VAL A 229 10.62 -1.58 2.19
C VAL A 229 9.64 -2.39 3.04
N TRP A 230 10.04 -3.61 3.37
CA TRP A 230 9.41 -4.43 4.39
C TRP A 230 10.39 -4.68 5.54
N VAL A 231 9.89 -4.60 6.75
CA VAL A 231 10.62 -4.94 7.98
C VAL A 231 9.76 -5.89 8.81
N GLY A 232 10.32 -7.00 9.22
CA GLY A 232 9.64 -8.01 10.01
C GLY A 232 10.52 -9.23 10.26
N ASN A 233 9.98 -10.23 10.94
CA ASN A 233 10.64 -11.51 11.13
C ASN A 233 10.17 -12.52 10.08
N PHE A 234 11.10 -13.26 9.46
CA PHE A 234 10.74 -14.31 8.51
C PHE A 234 9.90 -15.42 9.15
N THR A 235 10.02 -15.63 10.46
CA THR A 235 9.19 -16.55 11.26
C THR A 235 7.76 -16.06 11.46
N GLY A 236 7.47 -14.77 11.19
CA GLY A 236 6.17 -14.17 11.43
C GLY A 236 5.91 -13.80 12.90
N GLU A 237 6.93 -13.78 13.75
CA GLU A 237 6.81 -13.33 15.13
C GLU A 237 6.44 -11.86 15.22
N SER A 238 5.57 -11.54 16.19
CA SER A 238 5.16 -10.17 16.46
C SER A 238 6.25 -9.41 17.23
N ASN A 239 6.37 -8.10 16.92
CA ASN A 239 7.26 -7.19 17.63
C ASN A 239 6.50 -5.93 18.01
N SER A 240 6.32 -5.68 19.29
CA SER A 240 5.55 -4.53 19.80
C SER A 240 6.10 -3.17 19.34
N ASN A 241 7.38 -3.08 19.01
CA ASN A 241 8.04 -1.87 18.54
C ASN A 241 7.94 -1.69 17.01
N LEU A 242 7.45 -2.70 16.28
CA LEU A 242 7.36 -2.65 14.85
C LEU A 242 6.15 -1.80 14.41
N SER A 243 6.41 -0.83 13.57
CA SER A 243 5.37 -0.16 12.79
C SER A 243 5.95 0.32 11.45
N GLY A 244 5.10 0.44 10.44
CA GLY A 244 5.53 0.93 9.14
C GLY A 244 6.23 2.28 9.20
N VAL A 245 5.75 3.19 10.05
CA VAL A 245 6.32 4.56 10.19
C VAL A 245 7.72 4.54 10.81
N VAL A 246 7.88 3.92 11.99
CA VAL A 246 9.16 3.97 12.74
C VAL A 246 10.19 2.96 12.28
N SER A 247 9.78 1.90 11.59
CA SER A 247 10.68 0.85 11.10
C SER A 247 10.99 1.05 9.61
N ALA A 248 10.06 0.69 8.73
CA ALA A 248 10.26 0.74 7.29
C ALA A 248 10.33 2.17 6.71
N GLY A 249 9.60 3.13 7.29
CA GLY A 249 9.56 4.52 6.82
C GLY A 249 10.83 5.33 7.10
N LYS A 250 11.77 4.80 7.89
CA LYS A 250 13.08 5.43 8.15
C LYS A 250 14.16 4.99 7.15
N LEU A 251 13.96 3.90 6.45
CA LEU A 251 14.84 3.35 5.43
C LEU A 251 14.51 3.93 4.05
#